data_04396a7ac3621c1bf5f26f2b2faaecbc
#
_entry.id   04396a7ac3621c1bf5f26f2b2faaecbc
#
_cell.length_a   1.000
_cell.length_b   1.000
_cell.length_c   1.000
_cell.angle_alpha   90.00
_cell.angle_beta   90.00
_cell.angle_gamma   90.00
#
_symmetry.space_group_name_H-M   'P 1'
#
loop_
_entity.id
_entity.type
_entity.pdbx_description
1 polymer ?
#
loop_
_entity_poly.entity_id
_entity_poly.type
_entity_poly.pdbx_seq_one_letter_code
_entity_poly.pdbx_strand_id
1 'polypeptide(L)'
;MLRPPARHGYASCVHRIFTTSFASVYPLYVAKAERKGRTKDEVDELVLWLTSFERSDLERHLADATTFEQFFAEAPLNPNASLITGVVCGVKVQEVEDPLMQKIRYLDKIIDELAKGKAMEKIQRTP
;
A
#
# COMPACT_ATOMS: atom_id res chain seq x y z
N MET A 1 16.27 -30.97 -10.26
CA MET A 1 16.16 -30.67 -10.03
C MET A 1 15.64 -30.05 -9.33
N LEU A 2 15.63 -29.89 -8.93
CA LEU A 2 14.87 -29.31 -8.26
C LEU A 2 15.32 -28.16 -7.85
N ARG A 3 14.71 -27.17 -7.90
CA ARG A 3 15.03 -26.00 -7.53
C ARG A 3 15.07 -25.89 -6.13
N PRO A 4 15.91 -25.01 -5.53
CA PRO A 4 15.92 -24.82 -4.10
C PRO A 4 14.56 -24.36 -3.62
N PRO A 5 13.90 -25.16 -2.82
CA PRO A 5 12.57 -24.83 -2.38
C PRO A 5 12.50 -23.52 -1.60
N ALA A 6 13.51 -23.27 -0.78
CA ALA A 6 13.49 -22.07 0.04
C ALA A 6 13.46 -20.81 -0.80
N ARG A 7 14.27 -20.76 -1.83
CA ARG A 7 14.30 -19.62 -2.68
C ARG A 7 13.02 -19.47 -3.46
N HIS A 8 12.49 -20.57 -3.93
CA HIS A 8 11.22 -20.54 -4.62
C HIS A 8 10.08 -20.14 -3.70
N GLY A 9 10.07 -20.61 -2.48
CA GLY A 9 9.05 -20.23 -1.53
C GLY A 9 9.04 -18.75 -1.26
N TYR A 10 10.21 -18.15 -1.11
CA TYR A 10 10.32 -16.73 -0.88
C TYR A 10 9.78 -15.93 -2.08
N ALA A 11 10.19 -16.33 -3.28
CA ALA A 11 9.70 -15.68 -4.49
C ALA A 11 8.19 -15.80 -4.63
N SER A 12 7.64 -16.96 -4.26
CA SER A 12 6.20 -17.17 -4.29
C SER A 12 5.46 -16.22 -3.35
N CYS A 13 6.01 -15.96 -2.16
CA CYS A 13 5.38 -15.03 -1.23
C CYS A 13 5.33 -13.61 -1.81
N VAL A 14 6.42 -13.17 -2.42
CA VAL A 14 6.45 -11.86 -3.06
C VAL A 14 5.46 -11.81 -4.20
N HIS A 15 5.45 -12.82 -5.06
CA HIS A 15 4.53 -12.87 -6.18
C HIS A 15 3.08 -12.95 -5.71
N ARG A 16 2.83 -13.60 -4.59
CA ARG A 16 1.48 -13.75 -4.08
C ARG A 16 0.86 -12.40 -3.73
N ILE A 17 1.62 -11.51 -3.10
CA ILE A 17 1.09 -10.19 -2.80
C ILE A 17 0.82 -9.40 -4.08
N PHE A 18 1.65 -9.56 -5.11
CA PHE A 18 1.46 -8.86 -6.37
C PHE A 18 0.15 -9.26 -7.04
N THR A 19 -0.24 -10.52 -6.95
CA THR A 19 -1.46 -11.03 -7.57
C THR A 19 -2.65 -11.06 -6.61
N THR A 20 -2.45 -10.65 -5.36
CA THR A 20 -3.54 -10.52 -4.41
C THR A 20 -4.36 -9.30 -4.78
N SER A 21 -5.70 -9.41 -4.70
CA SER A 21 -6.55 -8.29 -5.03
C SER A 21 -6.43 -7.18 -3.98
N PHE A 22 -6.40 -5.94 -4.44
CA PHE A 22 -6.43 -4.80 -3.52
C PHE A 22 -7.68 -4.85 -2.66
N ALA A 23 -8.82 -5.28 -3.24
CA ALA A 23 -10.09 -5.36 -2.53
C ALA A 23 -10.05 -6.32 -1.34
N SER A 24 -9.22 -7.37 -1.40
CA SER A 24 -9.13 -8.31 -0.27
C SER A 24 -8.29 -7.76 0.87
N VAL A 25 -7.38 -6.85 0.60
CA VAL A 25 -6.49 -6.26 1.62
C VAL A 25 -7.06 -4.94 2.16
N TYR A 26 -7.80 -4.21 1.35
CA TYR A 26 -8.36 -2.92 1.74
C TYR A 26 -9.13 -2.97 3.07
N PRO A 27 -10.01 -3.97 3.31
CA PRO A 27 -10.71 -4.03 4.60
C PRO A 27 -9.77 -4.19 5.79
N LEU A 28 -8.60 -4.79 5.59
CA LEU A 28 -7.62 -4.93 6.65
C LEU A 28 -7.00 -3.59 7.01
N TYR A 29 -6.76 -2.74 6.01
CA TYR A 29 -6.28 -1.37 6.27
C TYR A 29 -7.33 -0.58 7.04
N VAL A 30 -8.60 -0.69 6.63
CA VAL A 30 -9.69 0.00 7.31
C VAL A 30 -9.80 -0.48 8.75
N ALA A 31 -9.77 -1.80 8.97
CA ALA A 31 -9.86 -2.36 10.31
C ALA A 31 -8.70 -1.90 11.20
N LYS A 32 -7.50 -1.85 10.64
CA LYS A 32 -6.33 -1.40 11.39
C LYS A 32 -6.51 0.04 11.87
N ALA A 33 -7.00 0.90 11.00
CA ALA A 33 -7.23 2.30 11.33
C ALA A 33 -8.35 2.44 12.36
N GLU A 34 -9.44 1.73 12.16
CA GLU A 34 -10.60 1.84 13.04
C GLU A 34 -10.31 1.37 14.45
N ARG A 35 -9.44 0.36 14.60
CA ARG A 35 -9.04 -0.11 15.92
C ARG A 35 -8.31 0.98 16.72
N LYS A 36 -7.77 1.98 16.05
CA LYS A 36 -7.04 3.08 16.67
C LYS A 36 -7.83 4.38 16.65
N GLY A 37 -9.13 4.31 16.38
CA GLY A 37 -9.99 5.47 16.40
C GLY A 37 -9.94 6.33 15.15
N ARG A 38 -9.31 5.86 14.07
CA ARG A 38 -9.31 6.57 12.80
C ARG A 38 -10.47 6.07 11.94
N THR A 39 -10.72 6.73 10.82
CA THR A 39 -11.91 6.44 10.03
C THR A 39 -11.56 5.85 8.66
N LYS A 40 -12.56 5.17 8.07
CA LYS A 40 -12.45 4.67 6.71
C LYS A 40 -12.18 5.82 5.73
N ASP A 41 -12.82 6.97 5.95
CA ASP A 41 -12.61 8.13 5.06
C ASP A 41 -11.17 8.59 5.09
N GLU A 42 -10.51 8.52 6.24
CA GLU A 42 -9.09 8.87 6.33
C GLU A 42 -8.23 7.86 5.58
N VAL A 43 -8.56 6.57 5.66
CA VAL A 43 -7.87 5.54 4.87
C VAL A 43 -8.04 5.83 3.38
N ASP A 44 -9.26 6.10 2.95
CA ASP A 44 -9.54 6.39 1.55
C ASP A 44 -8.77 7.62 1.08
N GLU A 45 -8.73 8.66 1.90
CA GLU A 45 -8.01 9.88 1.56
C GLU A 45 -6.52 9.60 1.32
N LEU A 46 -5.92 8.76 2.16
CA LEU A 46 -4.51 8.42 2.00
C LEU A 46 -4.27 7.56 0.76
N VAL A 47 -5.17 6.63 0.46
CA VAL A 47 -5.06 5.83 -0.75
C VAL A 47 -5.13 6.74 -1.98
N LEU A 48 -6.08 7.67 -1.99
CA LEU A 48 -6.24 8.59 -3.12
C LEU A 48 -5.05 9.54 -3.23
N TRP A 49 -4.52 9.97 -2.10
CA TRP A 49 -3.32 10.82 -2.11
C TRP A 49 -2.13 10.10 -2.72
N LEU A 50 -1.90 8.85 -2.32
CA LEU A 50 -0.74 8.09 -2.80
C LEU A 50 -0.85 7.78 -4.28
N THR A 51 -2.04 7.39 -4.74
CA THR A 51 -2.24 6.92 -6.10
C THR A 51 -2.59 8.02 -7.08
N SER A 52 -3.02 9.18 -6.59
CA SER A 52 -3.61 10.25 -7.40
C SER A 52 -4.86 9.80 -8.15
N PHE A 53 -5.48 8.72 -7.71
CA PHE A 53 -6.76 8.28 -8.24
C PHE A 53 -7.88 9.19 -7.76
N GLU A 54 -8.97 9.22 -8.50
CA GLU A 54 -10.22 9.80 -8.04
C GLU A 54 -11.03 8.72 -7.33
N ARG A 55 -12.05 9.14 -6.59
CA ARG A 55 -12.87 8.19 -5.84
C ARG A 55 -13.50 7.13 -6.75
N SER A 56 -13.93 7.53 -7.95
CA SER A 56 -14.51 6.58 -8.89
C SER A 56 -13.51 5.51 -9.32
N ASP A 57 -12.23 5.89 -9.43
CA ASP A 57 -11.19 4.91 -9.76
C ASP A 57 -11.02 3.91 -8.63
N LEU A 58 -10.98 4.39 -7.40
CA LEU A 58 -10.84 3.51 -6.24
C LEU A 58 -12.02 2.53 -6.18
N GLU A 59 -13.23 3.04 -6.37
CA GLU A 59 -14.42 2.19 -6.32
C GLU A 59 -14.40 1.14 -7.41
N ARG A 60 -13.94 1.50 -8.61
CA ARG A 60 -13.83 0.56 -9.71
C ARG A 60 -12.83 -0.56 -9.39
N HIS A 61 -11.68 -0.20 -8.85
CA HIS A 61 -10.67 -1.20 -8.49
C HIS A 61 -11.16 -2.14 -7.39
N LEU A 62 -11.93 -1.62 -6.45
CA LEU A 62 -12.50 -2.46 -5.40
C LEU A 62 -13.55 -3.40 -5.97
N ALA A 63 -14.40 -2.89 -6.87
CA ALA A 63 -15.45 -3.70 -7.47
C ALA A 63 -14.89 -4.79 -8.38
N ASP A 64 -13.82 -4.48 -9.10
CA ASP A 64 -13.22 -5.38 -10.07
C ASP A 64 -12.22 -6.35 -9.45
N ALA A 65 -11.96 -6.24 -8.15
CA ALA A 65 -10.97 -7.05 -7.45
C ALA A 65 -9.61 -7.01 -8.14
N THR A 66 -9.20 -5.82 -8.56
CA THR A 66 -7.93 -5.61 -9.26
C THR A 66 -6.76 -6.03 -8.38
N THR A 67 -5.77 -6.69 -8.96
CA THR A 67 -4.57 -7.08 -8.21
C THR A 67 -3.73 -5.85 -7.86
N PHE A 68 -2.87 -6.00 -6.84
CA PHE A 68 -1.94 -4.92 -6.51
C PHE A 68 -1.09 -4.51 -7.70
N GLU A 69 -0.66 -5.48 -8.50
CA GLU A 69 0.13 -5.20 -9.68
C GLU A 69 -0.63 -4.32 -10.67
N GLN A 70 -1.88 -4.67 -10.96
CA GLN A 70 -2.72 -3.90 -11.87
C GLN A 70 -3.08 -2.54 -11.27
N PHE A 71 -3.39 -2.52 -9.97
CA PHE A 71 -3.77 -1.30 -9.28
C PHE A 71 -2.67 -0.25 -9.38
N PHE A 72 -1.43 -0.63 -9.04
CA PHE A 72 -0.32 0.31 -9.10
C PHE A 72 0.18 0.56 -10.52
N ALA A 73 -0.06 -0.37 -11.45
CA ALA A 73 0.29 -0.12 -12.85
C ALA A 73 -0.54 1.01 -13.44
N GLU A 74 -1.80 1.15 -13.00
CA GLU A 74 -2.67 2.21 -13.48
C GLU A 74 -2.52 3.51 -12.69
N ALA A 75 -1.99 3.43 -11.47
CA ALA A 75 -1.96 4.59 -10.58
C ALA A 75 -0.96 5.65 -11.06
N PRO A 76 -1.40 6.90 -11.25
CA PRO A 76 -0.47 8.00 -11.49
C PRO A 76 0.13 8.43 -10.15
N LEU A 77 1.08 7.64 -9.65
CA LEU A 77 1.60 7.76 -8.30
C LEU A 77 1.98 9.19 -7.96
N ASN A 78 1.60 9.61 -6.74
CA ASN A 78 1.92 10.95 -6.27
C ASN A 78 3.44 11.15 -6.32
N PRO A 79 3.94 12.23 -6.94
CA PRO A 79 5.39 12.46 -6.99
C PRO A 79 6.02 12.61 -5.61
N ASN A 80 5.24 12.97 -4.59
CA ASN A 80 5.75 13.07 -3.23
C ASN A 80 5.81 11.72 -2.52
N ALA A 81 5.42 10.63 -3.16
CA ALA A 81 5.51 9.30 -2.56
C ALA A 81 6.94 8.97 -2.16
N SER A 82 7.92 9.45 -2.93
CA SER A 82 9.32 9.20 -2.63
C SER A 82 9.79 9.87 -1.33
N LEU A 83 9.00 10.77 -0.78
CA LEU A 83 9.29 11.39 0.51
C LEU A 83 8.83 10.51 1.67
N ILE A 84 8.11 9.43 1.40
CA ILE A 84 7.71 8.49 2.44
C ILE A 84 8.94 7.68 2.84
N THR A 85 9.32 7.80 4.11
CA THR A 85 10.48 7.10 4.64
C THR A 85 10.13 6.47 5.98
N GLY A 86 10.99 5.60 6.45
CA GLY A 86 10.83 4.96 7.75
C GLY A 86 10.63 3.47 7.61
N VAL A 87 10.26 2.85 8.73
CA VAL A 87 10.17 1.39 8.81
C VAL A 87 8.70 0.98 8.93
N VAL A 88 8.30 -0.02 8.17
CA VAL A 88 7.01 -0.69 8.33
C VAL A 88 7.22 -2.18 8.13
N CYS A 89 6.66 -3.00 9.01
CA CYS A 89 6.82 -4.46 8.96
C CYS A 89 8.30 -4.86 8.90
N GLY A 90 9.16 -4.12 9.60
CA GLY A 90 10.60 -4.42 9.66
C GLY A 90 11.39 -4.01 8.43
N VAL A 91 10.78 -3.26 7.50
CA VAL A 91 11.41 -2.90 6.23
C VAL A 91 11.52 -1.39 6.13
N LYS A 92 12.69 -0.91 5.71
CA LYS A 92 12.88 0.52 5.41
C LYS A 92 12.32 0.78 4.02
N VAL A 93 11.22 1.53 3.95
CA VAL A 93 10.49 1.69 2.69
C VAL A 93 11.33 2.35 1.60
N GLN A 94 12.21 3.27 1.98
CA GLN A 94 13.06 3.98 1.04
C GLN A 94 14.17 3.10 0.45
N GLU A 95 14.40 1.91 1.04
CA GLU A 95 15.44 1.00 0.58
C GLU A 95 14.90 -0.19 -0.20
N VAL A 96 13.59 -0.27 -0.39
CA VAL A 96 12.99 -1.37 -1.15
C VAL A 96 13.35 -1.21 -2.63
N GLU A 97 13.97 -2.24 -3.21
CA GLU A 97 14.49 -2.14 -4.58
C GLU A 97 13.44 -2.41 -5.64
N ASP A 98 12.56 -3.36 -5.41
CA ASP A 98 11.51 -3.68 -6.38
C ASP A 98 10.48 -2.55 -6.42
N PRO A 99 10.23 -1.94 -7.59
CA PRO A 99 9.36 -0.76 -7.66
C PRO A 99 7.93 -1.03 -7.21
N LEU A 100 7.37 -2.19 -7.56
CA LEU A 100 6.01 -2.51 -7.16
C LEU A 100 5.95 -2.76 -5.66
N MET A 101 6.89 -3.53 -5.13
CA MET A 101 6.93 -3.78 -3.70
C MET A 101 7.10 -2.48 -2.93
N GLN A 102 7.91 -1.56 -3.44
CA GLN A 102 8.10 -0.27 -2.78
C GLN A 102 6.78 0.50 -2.71
N LYS A 103 5.99 0.49 -3.78
CA LYS A 103 4.68 1.16 -3.77
C LYS A 103 3.75 0.54 -2.73
N ILE A 104 3.76 -0.78 -2.63
CA ILE A 104 2.96 -1.47 -1.63
C ILE A 104 3.43 -1.08 -0.22
N ARG A 105 4.73 -0.99 -0.01
CA ARG A 105 5.28 -0.59 1.29
C ARG A 105 5.00 0.86 1.62
N TYR A 106 4.97 1.74 0.62
CA TYR A 106 4.52 3.11 0.84
C TYR A 106 3.12 3.13 1.42
N LEU A 107 2.21 2.33 0.83
CA LEU A 107 0.84 2.27 1.31
C LEU A 107 0.80 1.71 2.73
N ASP A 108 1.50 0.61 2.98
CA ASP A 108 1.57 0.03 4.32
C ASP A 108 2.05 1.06 5.35
N LYS A 109 3.07 1.85 4.97
CA LYS A 109 3.67 2.82 5.89
C LYS A 109 2.70 3.93 6.25
N ILE A 110 2.02 4.51 5.25
CA ILE A 110 1.11 5.62 5.56
C ILE A 110 -0.10 5.15 6.35
N ILE A 111 -0.58 3.94 6.11
CA ILE A 111 -1.67 3.39 6.91
C ILE A 111 -1.18 3.10 8.35
N ASP A 112 0.04 2.63 8.50
CA ASP A 112 0.63 2.42 9.81
C ASP A 112 0.74 3.75 10.58
N GLU A 113 1.16 4.81 9.91
CA GLU A 113 1.26 6.13 10.52
C GLU A 113 -0.11 6.64 10.95
N LEU A 114 -1.13 6.40 10.13
CA LEU A 114 -2.50 6.77 10.47
C LEU A 114 -2.94 6.05 11.73
N ALA A 115 -2.70 4.73 11.80
CA ALA A 115 -3.07 3.95 12.96
C ALA A 115 -2.34 4.39 14.22
N LYS A 116 -1.13 4.93 14.07
CA LYS A 116 -0.34 5.41 15.21
C LYS A 116 -0.71 6.83 15.64
N GLY A 117 -1.69 7.44 15.00
CA GLY A 117 -2.21 8.73 15.43
C GLY A 117 -1.58 9.93 14.77
N LYS A 118 -0.77 9.74 13.72
CA LYS A 118 -0.14 10.87 13.05
C LYS A 118 -1.21 11.70 12.34
N ALA A 119 -1.02 13.02 12.34
CA ALA A 119 -1.96 13.92 11.67
C ALA A 119 -1.91 13.74 10.16
N MET A 120 -3.07 13.86 9.52
CA MET A 120 -3.19 13.63 8.07
C MET A 120 -2.21 14.49 7.28
N GLU A 121 -2.09 15.77 7.63
CA GLU A 121 -1.21 16.68 6.90
C GLU A 121 0.27 16.31 7.06
N LYS A 122 0.63 15.54 8.08
CA LYS A 122 2.00 15.07 8.25
C LYS A 122 2.24 13.74 7.55
N ILE A 123 1.19 12.94 7.38
CA ILE A 123 1.28 11.69 6.64
C ILE A 123 1.40 12.00 5.14
N GLN A 124 0.64 12.98 4.67
CA GLN A 124 0.67 13.42 3.28
C GLN A 124 1.87 14.32 3.10
N ARG A 125 2.96 13.73 2.59
CA ARG A 125 4.25 14.40 2.49
C ARG A 125 4.20 15.59 1.52
N THR A 126 4.85 16.68 1.93
CA THR A 126 5.09 17.81 1.04
C THR A 126 6.58 18.14 1.09
N PRO A 127 7.12 18.68 -0.04
CA PRO A 127 8.54 19.07 -0.06
C PRO A 127 8.88 20.13 0.96
#